data_55da74e2a8eda2046422eea6d3e26045
#
_entry.id   55da74e2a8eda2046422eea6d3e26045
#
_cell.length_a   1.000
_cell.length_b   1.000
_cell.length_c   1.000
_cell.angle_alpha   90.00
_cell.angle_beta   90.00
_cell.angle_gamma   90.00
#
_symmetry.space_group_name_H-M   'P 1'
#
loop_
_entity.id
_entity.type
_entity.pdbx_description
1 polymer ?
#
loop_
_entity_poly.entity_id
_entity_poly.type
_entity_poly.pdbx_seq_one_letter_code
_entity_poly.pdbx_strand_id
1 'polypeptide(L)'
;MTLSRLAAAILMAASMPAIALVSALPAAAQTAEHTLTGNLSLATDYRYRGITQTDRRPAIQGGFDYSHASGFYFGNWNSSISWLSDSNDAVSAPIEMDFYAGLKNTFGADGRWSYDLGVLQYYYPGDYPANFTRPYTTEIYAGVGYGPVSFKYSYAPTNLFGFADSKHSWYADLSANVPLDVWGLTLNAHVGYQKVQVANASYVDWKIGLTRDLGNGFALAVAYIDTNADRTVYTNAGGRYMGRGTAWASLTKTF
;
A
#
# COMPACT_ATOMS: atom_id res chain seq x y z
N MET A 1 -0.09 6.79 41.24
CA MET A 1 0.11 7.87 40.26
C MET A 1 -0.04 7.28 38.88
N THR A 2 -0.96 7.77 38.16
CA THR A 2 -1.68 7.25 37.00
C THR A 2 -0.82 7.23 35.73
N LEU A 3 -0.62 6.07 35.15
CA LEU A 3 -0.20 5.87 33.76
C LEU A 3 -1.45 5.64 32.89
N SER A 4 -2.07 6.71 32.48
CA SER A 4 -3.12 6.70 31.49
C SER A 4 -2.75 7.70 30.40
N ARG A 5 -2.50 7.19 29.22
CA ARG A 5 -2.68 7.79 27.86
C ARG A 5 -1.57 7.31 26.91
N LEU A 6 -1.70 6.07 26.42
CA LEU A 6 -1.16 5.78 25.10
C LEU A 6 -2.33 5.86 24.11
N ALA A 7 -2.36 6.96 23.38
CA ALA A 7 -3.27 7.17 22.29
C ALA A 7 -2.94 6.17 21.17
N ALA A 8 -3.97 5.53 20.63
CA ALA A 8 -3.85 4.68 19.46
C ALA A 8 -3.45 5.55 18.25
N ALA A 9 -2.20 5.48 17.82
CA ALA A 9 -1.76 6.05 16.57
C ALA A 9 -2.17 5.10 15.44
N ILE A 10 -3.21 5.45 14.69
CA ILE A 10 -3.53 4.81 13.40
C ILE A 10 -2.53 5.33 12.40
N LEU A 11 -1.60 4.46 12.00
CA LEU A 11 -0.56 4.82 11.06
C LEU A 11 -0.92 4.35 9.67
N MET A 12 -1.18 5.33 8.81
CA MET A 12 -1.28 5.10 7.38
C MET A 12 0.07 5.36 6.72
N ALA A 13 0.79 4.32 6.35
CA ALA A 13 1.89 4.43 5.42
C ALA A 13 1.34 4.32 4.00
N ALA A 14 1.29 5.44 3.27
CA ALA A 14 0.81 5.47 1.90
C ALA A 14 1.86 4.88 0.96
N SER A 15 1.68 3.63 0.58
CA SER A 15 2.16 3.05 -0.68
C SER A 15 1.77 1.58 -0.79
N MET A 16 0.55 1.29 -0.66
CA MET A 16 -0.32 0.11 -0.85
C MET A 16 -1.57 0.40 -0.07
N PRO A 17 -2.70 -0.27 -0.28
CA PRO A 17 -3.68 -0.35 0.79
C PRO A 17 -2.93 -0.92 1.99
N ALA A 18 -2.38 -0.02 2.81
CA ALA A 18 -1.72 -0.38 4.05
C ALA A 18 -2.83 -0.92 4.93
N ILE A 19 -2.91 -2.24 5.02
CA ILE A 19 -3.65 -2.88 6.08
C ILE A 19 -3.01 -2.33 7.34
N ALA A 20 -3.69 -1.37 7.96
CA ALA A 20 -3.26 -0.84 9.24
C ALA A 20 -3.20 -2.02 10.21
N LEU A 21 -1.99 -2.45 10.57
CA LEU A 21 -1.81 -3.30 11.72
C LEU A 21 -2.30 -2.48 12.91
N VAL A 22 -3.52 -2.74 13.35
CA VAL A 22 -4.09 -2.12 14.54
C VAL A 22 -3.23 -2.57 15.71
N SER A 23 -2.46 -1.64 16.26
CA SER A 23 -1.80 -1.85 17.54
C SER A 23 -2.87 -2.19 18.57
N ALA A 24 -2.77 -3.35 19.19
CA ALA A 24 -3.73 -3.80 20.19
C ALA A 24 -3.85 -2.76 21.30
N LEU A 25 -5.06 -2.24 21.48
CA LEU A 25 -5.42 -1.45 22.66
C LEU A 25 -5.47 -2.40 23.88
N PRO A 26 -5.06 -1.96 25.06
CA PRO A 26 -5.33 -2.71 26.27
C PRO A 26 -6.84 -2.86 26.49
N ALA A 27 -7.26 -4.07 26.84
CA ALA A 27 -8.63 -4.47 27.05
C ALA A 27 -9.35 -3.57 28.09
N ALA A 28 -10.20 -2.66 27.63
CA ALA A 28 -11.28 -2.02 28.38
C ALA A 28 -12.22 -1.14 27.54
N ALA A 29 -12.16 -1.15 26.22
CA ALA A 29 -13.23 -0.62 25.38
C ALA A 29 -13.84 -1.81 24.63
N GLN A 30 -15.14 -1.99 24.78
CA GLN A 30 -15.90 -2.94 23.98
C GLN A 30 -15.68 -2.55 22.51
N THR A 31 -14.84 -3.25 21.79
CA THR A 31 -14.61 -3.01 20.35
C THR A 31 -15.93 -3.24 19.65
N ALA A 32 -16.39 -2.27 18.87
CA ALA A 32 -17.59 -2.44 18.08
C ALA A 32 -17.45 -3.73 17.25
N GLU A 33 -18.48 -4.56 17.24
CA GLU A 33 -18.49 -5.84 16.50
C GLU A 33 -18.23 -5.59 15.01
N HIS A 34 -18.70 -4.45 14.50
CA HIS A 34 -18.55 -3.98 13.14
C HIS A 34 -17.93 -2.59 13.12
N THR A 35 -16.90 -2.39 12.32
CA THR A 35 -16.28 -1.08 12.12
C THR A 35 -16.21 -0.79 10.62
N LEU A 36 -16.64 0.41 10.24
CA LEU A 36 -16.49 0.95 8.88
C LEU A 36 -15.71 2.26 8.96
N THR A 37 -14.65 2.37 8.21
CA THR A 37 -13.83 3.58 8.09
C THR A 37 -13.72 3.99 6.65
N GLY A 38 -13.67 5.29 6.39
CA GLY A 38 -13.37 5.87 5.09
C GLY A 38 -12.08 6.67 5.15
N ASN A 39 -11.41 6.83 4.02
CA ASN A 39 -10.24 7.69 3.91
C ASN A 39 -10.21 8.45 2.59
N LEU A 40 -9.55 9.61 2.60
CA LEU A 40 -9.23 10.42 1.43
C LEU A 40 -7.82 10.97 1.59
N SER A 41 -7.00 10.87 0.55
CA SER A 41 -5.62 11.34 0.54
C SER A 41 -5.30 12.14 -0.71
N LEU A 42 -4.47 13.18 -0.54
CA LEU A 42 -3.79 13.87 -1.61
C LEU A 42 -2.30 13.58 -1.48
N ALA A 43 -1.71 13.04 -2.53
CA ALA A 43 -0.28 12.73 -2.58
C ALA A 43 0.40 13.51 -3.72
N THR A 44 1.67 13.85 -3.53
CA THR A 44 2.47 14.52 -4.58
C THR A 44 2.78 13.62 -5.77
N ASP A 45 2.67 12.30 -5.58
CA ASP A 45 2.90 11.24 -6.57
C ASP A 45 2.27 9.95 -6.02
N TYR A 46 1.69 9.12 -6.86
CA TYR A 46 1.33 7.77 -6.45
C TYR A 46 2.51 6.83 -6.71
N ARG A 47 3.08 6.28 -5.65
CA ARG A 47 4.16 5.29 -5.70
C ARG A 47 3.68 3.91 -5.29
N TYR A 48 3.77 2.97 -6.21
CA TYR A 48 3.49 1.57 -5.95
C TYR A 48 4.78 0.76 -6.08
N ARG A 49 5.25 0.14 -4.98
CA ARG A 49 6.52 -0.61 -4.95
C ARG A 49 7.67 0.16 -5.60
N GLY A 50 7.84 1.45 -5.23
CA GLY A 50 8.87 2.33 -5.76
C GLY A 50 8.61 2.94 -7.15
N ILE A 51 7.66 2.41 -7.94
CA ILE A 51 7.36 2.86 -9.31
C ILE A 51 6.23 3.91 -9.29
N THR A 52 6.42 5.04 -9.97
CA THR A 52 5.36 6.06 -10.09
C THR A 52 4.20 5.56 -10.96
N GLN A 53 2.98 5.78 -10.50
CA GLN A 53 1.74 5.47 -11.20
C GLN A 53 1.10 6.71 -11.83
N THR A 54 1.58 7.90 -11.48
CA THR A 54 1.07 9.19 -11.96
C THR A 54 2.13 10.03 -12.68
N ASP A 55 3.25 9.43 -13.08
CA ASP A 55 4.40 10.10 -13.71
C ASP A 55 4.86 11.32 -12.90
N ARG A 56 4.93 11.17 -11.57
CA ARG A 56 5.32 12.23 -10.60
C ARG A 56 4.38 13.44 -10.62
N ARG A 57 3.11 13.22 -10.90
CA ARG A 57 2.04 14.20 -10.78
C ARG A 57 1.18 13.88 -9.55
N PRO A 58 0.49 14.87 -8.97
CA PRO A 58 -0.37 14.64 -7.81
C PRO A 58 -1.43 13.58 -8.07
N ALA A 59 -1.74 12.81 -7.02
CA ALA A 59 -2.79 11.79 -7.01
C ALA A 59 -3.85 12.11 -5.97
N ILE A 60 -5.10 11.82 -6.30
CA ILE A 60 -6.22 11.70 -5.36
C ILE A 60 -6.44 10.21 -5.11
N GLN A 61 -6.49 9.83 -3.83
CA GLN A 61 -6.60 8.45 -3.38
C GLN A 61 -7.63 8.35 -2.27
N GLY A 62 -8.32 7.22 -2.16
CA GLY A 62 -9.25 7.02 -1.07
C GLY A 62 -10.05 5.74 -1.21
N GLY A 63 -10.74 5.40 -0.13
CA GLY A 63 -11.50 4.16 -0.08
C GLY A 63 -12.22 3.97 1.24
N PHE A 64 -12.63 2.74 1.48
CA PHE A 64 -13.25 2.34 2.73
C PHE A 64 -12.78 0.95 3.15
N ASP A 65 -12.82 0.74 4.47
CA ASP A 65 -12.51 -0.53 5.12
C ASP A 65 -13.64 -0.93 6.04
N TYR A 66 -14.10 -2.17 5.90
CA TYR A 66 -14.95 -2.84 6.88
C TYR A 66 -14.12 -3.86 7.65
N SER A 67 -14.28 -3.91 8.95
CA SER A 67 -13.71 -4.94 9.81
C SER A 67 -14.72 -5.46 10.84
N HIS A 68 -14.62 -6.74 11.14
CA HIS A 68 -15.43 -7.45 12.12
C HIS A 68 -14.55 -7.93 13.27
N ALA A 69 -15.11 -8.04 14.47
CA ALA A 69 -14.39 -8.47 15.67
C ALA A 69 -13.77 -9.88 15.57
N SER A 70 -14.25 -10.73 14.64
CA SER A 70 -13.62 -12.03 14.34
C SER A 70 -12.27 -11.92 13.63
N GLY A 71 -11.89 -10.73 13.18
CA GLY A 71 -10.72 -10.48 12.35
C GLY A 71 -11.01 -10.47 10.84
N PHE A 72 -12.23 -10.85 10.41
CA PHE A 72 -12.62 -10.71 9.00
C PHE A 72 -12.64 -9.23 8.60
N TYR A 73 -12.15 -8.93 7.40
CA TYR A 73 -12.22 -7.61 6.83
C TYR A 73 -12.40 -7.68 5.31
N PHE A 74 -12.96 -6.61 4.75
CA PHE A 74 -12.92 -6.31 3.32
C PHE A 74 -12.87 -4.81 3.11
N GLY A 75 -12.41 -4.40 1.94
CA GLY A 75 -12.35 -2.99 1.61
C GLY A 75 -12.15 -2.75 0.12
N ASN A 76 -12.21 -1.48 -0.21
CA ASN A 76 -11.88 -0.95 -1.51
C ASN A 76 -10.99 0.28 -1.34
N TRP A 77 -9.94 0.37 -2.14
CA TRP A 77 -9.11 1.54 -2.25
C TRP A 77 -8.97 1.93 -3.71
N ASN A 78 -8.87 3.23 -3.98
CA ASN A 78 -8.84 3.75 -5.34
C ASN A 78 -7.81 4.86 -5.46
N SER A 79 -7.24 5.03 -6.65
CA SER A 79 -6.32 6.11 -6.97
C SER A 79 -6.48 6.58 -8.41
N SER A 80 -6.33 7.88 -8.62
CA SER A 80 -6.03 8.39 -9.95
C SER A 80 -4.67 7.89 -10.42
N ILE A 81 -4.58 7.48 -11.70
CA ILE A 81 -3.35 6.98 -12.33
C ILE A 81 -3.20 7.57 -13.73
N SER A 82 -1.98 7.48 -14.27
CA SER A 82 -1.71 7.83 -15.67
C SER A 82 -0.77 6.84 -16.38
N TRP A 83 -0.15 5.91 -15.65
CA TRP A 83 0.88 5.02 -16.20
C TRP A 83 0.40 4.20 -17.40
N LEU A 84 -0.89 3.84 -17.46
CA LEU A 84 -1.47 3.10 -18.59
C LEU A 84 -1.53 3.96 -19.84
N SER A 85 -2.08 5.17 -19.75
CA SER A 85 -2.11 6.12 -20.88
C SER A 85 -0.72 6.68 -21.22
N ASP A 86 0.15 6.88 -20.22
CA ASP A 86 1.54 7.30 -20.46
C ASP A 86 2.38 6.22 -21.16
N SER A 87 1.95 4.95 -21.10
CA SER A 87 2.59 3.82 -21.79
C SER A 87 1.99 3.52 -23.16
N ASN A 88 0.72 3.86 -23.36
CA ASN A 88 0.02 3.65 -24.63
C ASN A 88 -1.14 4.65 -24.76
N ASP A 89 -1.02 5.60 -25.69
CA ASP A 89 -2.02 6.67 -25.93
C ASP A 89 -3.42 6.15 -26.34
N ALA A 90 -3.53 4.90 -26.80
CA ALA A 90 -4.81 4.27 -27.12
C ALA A 90 -5.52 3.68 -25.88
N VAL A 91 -4.90 3.74 -24.70
CA VAL A 91 -5.52 3.29 -23.45
C VAL A 91 -6.09 4.48 -22.68
N SER A 92 -7.35 4.38 -22.29
CA SER A 92 -8.05 5.35 -21.43
C SER A 92 -8.53 4.66 -20.16
N ALA A 93 -7.65 4.54 -19.16
CA ALA A 93 -7.92 3.92 -17.85
C ALA A 93 -7.31 4.80 -16.74
N PRO A 94 -7.99 5.89 -16.33
CA PRO A 94 -7.41 6.91 -15.46
C PRO A 94 -7.50 6.57 -13.96
N ILE A 95 -8.07 5.43 -13.61
CA ILE A 95 -8.27 5.04 -12.20
C ILE A 95 -7.84 3.60 -11.96
N GLU A 96 -7.21 3.36 -10.83
CA GLU A 96 -6.99 2.05 -10.21
C GLU A 96 -8.03 1.84 -9.12
N MET A 97 -8.61 0.65 -9.07
CA MET A 97 -9.56 0.22 -8.04
C MET A 97 -9.11 -1.11 -7.47
N ASP A 98 -8.82 -1.13 -6.18
CA ASP A 98 -8.35 -2.29 -5.46
C ASP A 98 -9.45 -2.82 -4.56
N PHE A 99 -9.79 -4.09 -4.71
CA PHE A 99 -10.75 -4.78 -3.86
C PHE A 99 -10.03 -5.87 -3.08
N TYR A 100 -10.19 -5.87 -1.77
CA TYR A 100 -9.49 -6.82 -0.92
C TYR A 100 -10.40 -7.37 0.18
N ALA A 101 -10.07 -8.59 0.61
CA ALA A 101 -10.71 -9.23 1.75
C ALA A 101 -9.72 -10.19 2.42
N GLY A 102 -9.91 -10.43 3.72
CA GLY A 102 -9.03 -11.33 4.45
C GLY A 102 -9.41 -11.56 5.90
N LEU A 103 -8.46 -12.18 6.60
CA LEU A 103 -8.50 -12.42 8.03
C LEU A 103 -7.22 -11.89 8.66
N LYS A 104 -7.34 -11.00 9.63
CA LYS A 104 -6.22 -10.49 10.43
C LYS A 104 -6.55 -10.57 11.91
N ASN A 105 -5.54 -10.90 12.73
CA ASN A 105 -5.72 -10.87 14.18
C ASN A 105 -4.34 -10.79 14.86
N THR A 106 -4.37 -10.63 16.20
CA THR A 106 -3.20 -10.71 17.04
C THR A 106 -3.17 -12.05 17.80
N PHE A 107 -1.98 -12.49 18.18
CA PHE A 107 -1.78 -13.72 18.95
C PHE A 107 -0.53 -13.61 19.84
N GLY A 108 -0.31 -14.65 20.66
CA GLY A 108 0.74 -14.65 21.66
C GLY A 108 0.28 -14.06 23.00
N ALA A 109 0.97 -14.40 24.08
CA ALA A 109 0.58 -14.01 25.44
C ALA A 109 0.66 -12.48 25.66
N ASP A 110 1.54 -11.81 24.94
CA ASP A 110 1.77 -10.36 25.00
C ASP A 110 0.96 -9.58 23.92
N GLY A 111 0.23 -10.29 23.04
CA GLY A 111 -0.54 -9.70 21.94
C GLY A 111 0.29 -8.94 20.90
N ARG A 112 1.63 -9.11 20.90
CA ARG A 112 2.54 -8.39 20.01
C ARG A 112 2.69 -9.02 18.63
N TRP A 113 2.36 -10.30 18.49
CA TRP A 113 2.32 -10.96 17.20
C TRP A 113 1.02 -10.67 16.48
N SER A 114 1.07 -10.52 15.18
CA SER A 114 -0.09 -10.37 14.32
C SER A 114 0.07 -11.23 13.07
N TYR A 115 -1.05 -11.58 12.46
CA TYR A 115 -1.09 -12.19 11.13
C TYR A 115 -2.13 -11.50 10.26
N ASP A 116 -1.94 -11.63 8.95
CA ASP A 116 -2.84 -11.10 7.93
C ASP A 116 -2.81 -12.04 6.70
N LEU A 117 -3.95 -12.62 6.37
CA LEU A 117 -4.12 -13.50 5.23
C LEU A 117 -5.24 -12.96 4.36
N GLY A 118 -5.01 -12.80 3.07
CA GLY A 118 -6.04 -12.23 2.23
C GLY A 118 -5.80 -12.36 0.74
N VAL A 119 -6.75 -11.78 0.00
CA VAL A 119 -6.72 -11.66 -1.44
C VAL A 119 -6.91 -10.19 -1.82
N LEU A 120 -6.24 -9.76 -2.88
CA LEU A 120 -6.31 -8.42 -3.42
C LEU A 120 -6.46 -8.52 -4.94
N GLN A 121 -7.47 -7.83 -5.47
CA GLN A 121 -7.74 -7.67 -6.89
C GLN A 121 -7.47 -6.24 -7.30
N TYR A 122 -6.47 -6.03 -8.16
CA TYR A 122 -6.25 -4.78 -8.86
C TYR A 122 -7.10 -4.75 -10.12
N TYR A 123 -7.92 -3.72 -10.25
CA TYR A 123 -8.83 -3.52 -11.35
C TYR A 123 -8.65 -2.12 -11.96
N TYR A 124 -8.57 -2.05 -13.27
CA TYR A 124 -8.32 -0.82 -14.01
C TYR A 124 -9.46 -0.61 -15.02
N PRO A 125 -10.59 0.01 -14.61
CA PRO A 125 -11.69 0.29 -15.52
C PRO A 125 -11.26 1.28 -16.59
N GLY A 126 -11.71 1.05 -17.84
CA GLY A 126 -11.40 1.94 -18.95
C GLY A 126 -11.45 1.25 -20.31
N ASP A 127 -11.05 2.00 -21.33
CA ASP A 127 -11.02 1.57 -22.70
C ASP A 127 -9.62 1.09 -23.11
N TYR A 128 -9.58 -0.06 -23.74
CA TYR A 128 -8.35 -0.72 -24.17
C TYR A 128 -8.44 -1.11 -25.65
N PRO A 129 -7.37 -0.92 -26.44
CA PRO A 129 -7.36 -1.36 -27.83
C PRO A 129 -7.49 -2.89 -27.94
N ALA A 130 -7.90 -3.37 -29.09
CA ALA A 130 -8.01 -4.80 -29.36
C ALA A 130 -6.67 -5.50 -29.12
N ASN A 131 -6.71 -6.68 -28.49
CA ASN A 131 -5.55 -7.50 -28.12
C ASN A 131 -4.60 -6.90 -27.07
N PHE A 132 -5.00 -5.84 -26.39
CA PHE A 132 -4.22 -5.29 -25.28
C PHE A 132 -4.29 -6.23 -24.06
N THR A 133 -3.14 -6.58 -23.48
CA THR A 133 -3.08 -7.36 -22.26
C THR A 133 -3.54 -6.49 -21.10
N ARG A 134 -4.75 -6.74 -20.56
CA ARG A 134 -5.29 -5.96 -19.45
C ARG A 134 -4.43 -6.13 -18.19
N PRO A 135 -4.19 -5.04 -17.45
CA PRO A 135 -3.30 -5.05 -16.28
C PRO A 135 -3.94 -5.63 -15.02
N TYR A 136 -5.13 -6.24 -15.13
CA TYR A 136 -5.82 -6.83 -13.98
C TYR A 136 -4.96 -7.88 -13.31
N THR A 137 -4.77 -7.73 -12.00
CA THR A 137 -3.89 -8.58 -11.23
C THR A 137 -4.59 -9.05 -9.97
N THR A 138 -4.52 -10.33 -9.69
CA THR A 138 -4.96 -10.89 -8.41
C THR A 138 -3.72 -11.29 -7.62
N GLU A 139 -3.65 -10.89 -6.36
CA GLU A 139 -2.63 -11.34 -5.41
C GLU A 139 -3.29 -12.07 -4.24
N ILE A 140 -2.68 -13.18 -3.82
CA ILE A 140 -2.95 -13.84 -2.54
C ILE A 140 -1.78 -13.49 -1.64
N TYR A 141 -2.04 -13.09 -0.40
CA TYR A 141 -0.97 -12.67 0.49
C TYR A 141 -1.07 -13.26 1.89
N ALA A 142 0.09 -13.35 2.52
CA ALA A 142 0.26 -13.69 3.91
C ALA A 142 1.24 -12.71 4.56
N GLY A 143 0.88 -12.22 5.74
CA GLY A 143 1.70 -11.31 6.53
C GLY A 143 1.83 -11.79 7.98
N VAL A 144 2.94 -11.44 8.60
CA VAL A 144 3.21 -11.61 10.02
C VAL A 144 3.85 -10.33 10.55
N GLY A 145 3.49 -9.93 11.77
CA GLY A 145 4.07 -8.77 12.44
C GLY A 145 4.49 -9.09 13.86
N TYR A 146 5.46 -8.33 14.37
CA TYR A 146 5.86 -8.30 15.76
C TYR A 146 6.14 -6.85 16.20
N GLY A 147 5.28 -6.31 17.05
CA GLY A 147 5.36 -4.91 17.45
C GLY A 147 5.34 -3.96 16.24
N PRO A 148 6.38 -3.12 16.05
CA PRO A 148 6.39 -2.14 14.94
C PRO A 148 6.88 -2.71 13.60
N VAL A 149 7.30 -3.98 13.54
CA VAL A 149 7.89 -4.61 12.35
C VAL A 149 6.92 -5.61 11.75
N SER A 150 6.81 -5.65 10.43
CA SER A 150 5.99 -6.62 9.70
C SER A 150 6.70 -7.14 8.45
N PHE A 151 6.40 -8.37 8.10
CA PHE A 151 6.78 -8.99 6.84
C PHE A 151 5.52 -9.43 6.11
N LYS A 152 5.43 -9.15 4.80
CA LYS A 152 4.31 -9.56 3.93
C LYS A 152 4.85 -10.20 2.66
N TYR A 153 4.26 -11.30 2.26
CA TYR A 153 4.51 -11.97 1.00
C TYR A 153 3.23 -11.99 0.17
N SER A 154 3.30 -11.44 -1.05
CA SER A 154 2.19 -11.38 -2.01
C SER A 154 2.56 -12.21 -3.24
N TYR A 155 1.67 -13.07 -3.68
CA TYR A 155 1.85 -13.97 -4.81
C TYR A 155 0.75 -13.74 -5.84
N ALA A 156 1.12 -13.53 -7.11
CA ALA A 156 0.20 -13.32 -8.22
C ALA A 156 -0.01 -14.61 -9.02
N PRO A 157 -1.16 -15.31 -8.87
CA PRO A 157 -1.51 -16.45 -9.71
C PRO A 157 -1.89 -16.02 -11.14
N THR A 158 -2.20 -14.75 -11.35
CA THR A 158 -2.48 -14.14 -12.66
C THR A 158 -1.23 -13.47 -13.23
N ASN A 159 -1.32 -12.96 -14.45
CA ASN A 159 -0.29 -12.06 -14.97
C ASN A 159 -0.21 -10.78 -14.10
N LEU A 160 0.99 -10.25 -13.95
CA LEU A 160 1.26 -9.08 -13.12
C LEU A 160 1.22 -7.81 -13.97
N PHE A 161 0.27 -6.91 -13.70
CA PHE A 161 0.17 -5.54 -14.24
C PHE A 161 0.39 -5.41 -15.76
N GLY A 162 -0.19 -6.35 -16.54
CA GLY A 162 -0.12 -6.33 -18.00
C GLY A 162 1.16 -6.94 -18.61
N PHE A 163 2.13 -7.37 -17.80
CA PHE A 163 3.24 -8.18 -18.30
C PHE A 163 2.72 -9.53 -18.78
N ALA A 164 2.85 -9.81 -20.08
CA ALA A 164 2.50 -11.12 -20.62
C ALA A 164 3.37 -12.22 -19.98
N ASP A 165 2.81 -13.41 -19.79
CA ASP A 165 3.48 -14.59 -19.26
C ASP A 165 4.19 -14.39 -17.90
N SER A 166 3.68 -13.47 -17.10
CA SER A 166 4.23 -13.10 -15.78
C SER A 166 3.51 -13.73 -14.59
N LYS A 167 2.67 -14.75 -14.80
CA LYS A 167 2.07 -15.52 -13.69
C LYS A 167 3.15 -16.02 -12.73
N HIS A 168 2.77 -16.20 -11.47
CA HIS A 168 3.68 -16.63 -10.41
C HIS A 168 4.74 -15.58 -10.01
N SER A 169 4.53 -14.32 -10.41
CA SER A 169 5.28 -13.20 -9.85
C SER A 169 4.93 -13.01 -8.38
N TRP A 170 5.84 -12.45 -7.60
CA TRP A 170 5.61 -12.26 -6.17
C TRP A 170 6.36 -11.05 -5.64
N TYR A 171 5.89 -10.54 -4.51
CA TYR A 171 6.52 -9.44 -3.78
C TYR A 171 6.71 -9.81 -2.32
N ALA A 172 7.91 -9.57 -1.80
CA ALA A 172 8.23 -9.68 -0.39
C ALA A 172 8.53 -8.29 0.17
N ASP A 173 7.87 -7.92 1.25
CA ASP A 173 8.00 -6.62 1.92
C ASP A 173 8.39 -6.82 3.38
N LEU A 174 9.41 -6.11 3.83
CA LEU A 174 9.75 -5.94 5.23
C LEU A 174 9.56 -4.47 5.59
N SER A 175 8.65 -4.20 6.50
CA SER A 175 8.27 -2.84 6.91
C SER A 175 8.44 -2.62 8.39
N ALA A 176 8.72 -1.36 8.77
CA ALA A 176 8.78 -0.93 10.16
C ALA A 176 8.08 0.42 10.32
N ASN A 177 7.21 0.53 11.34
CA ASN A 177 6.52 1.75 11.72
C ASN A 177 6.76 2.00 13.21
N VAL A 178 7.78 2.81 13.51
CA VAL A 178 8.28 3.03 14.86
C VAL A 178 7.79 4.37 15.39
N PRO A 179 6.86 4.39 16.37
CA PRO A 179 6.49 5.63 17.06
C PRO A 179 7.72 6.25 17.72
N LEU A 180 7.90 7.55 17.53
CA LEU A 180 8.99 8.31 18.15
C LEU A 180 8.42 9.14 19.30
N ASP A 181 9.18 9.25 20.41
CA ASP A 181 8.77 10.07 21.57
C ASP A 181 8.89 11.59 21.31
N VAL A 182 9.03 11.97 20.04
CA VAL A 182 9.26 13.36 19.61
C VAL A 182 8.14 13.81 18.70
N TRP A 183 7.41 14.84 19.09
CA TRP A 183 6.37 15.55 18.33
C TRP A 183 5.26 14.67 17.72
N GLY A 184 5.00 13.50 18.30
CA GLY A 184 4.01 12.57 17.77
C GLY A 184 4.36 12.05 16.38
N LEU A 185 5.65 11.99 16.05
CA LEU A 185 6.15 11.46 14.79
C LEU A 185 6.21 9.93 14.84
N THR A 186 6.05 9.31 13.69
CA THR A 186 6.36 7.92 13.46
C THR A 186 7.34 7.80 12.32
N LEU A 187 8.42 7.05 12.55
CA LEU A 187 9.36 6.63 11.51
C LEU A 187 8.73 5.49 10.71
N ASN A 188 8.70 5.67 9.39
CA ASN A 188 8.23 4.66 8.45
C ASN A 188 9.38 4.23 7.56
N ALA A 189 9.68 2.96 7.52
CA ALA A 189 10.69 2.39 6.65
C ALA A 189 10.19 1.08 6.04
N HIS A 190 10.57 0.82 4.79
CA HIS A 190 10.39 -0.48 4.19
C HIS A 190 11.47 -0.78 3.17
N VAL A 191 11.68 -2.06 2.92
CA VAL A 191 12.41 -2.60 1.79
C VAL A 191 11.62 -3.76 1.22
N GLY A 192 11.45 -3.78 -0.09
CA GLY A 192 10.73 -4.82 -0.80
C GLY A 192 11.50 -5.38 -1.98
N TYR A 193 11.18 -6.61 -2.36
CA TYR A 193 11.68 -7.24 -3.58
C TYR A 193 10.52 -7.72 -4.43
N GLN A 194 10.41 -7.15 -5.63
CA GLN A 194 9.46 -7.57 -6.66
C GLN A 194 10.12 -8.57 -7.59
N LYS A 195 9.70 -9.83 -7.52
CA LYS A 195 10.00 -10.82 -8.55
C LYS A 195 8.93 -10.73 -9.64
N VAL A 196 9.34 -10.43 -10.85
CA VAL A 196 8.52 -10.53 -12.06
C VAL A 196 9.03 -11.68 -12.90
N GLN A 197 8.13 -12.52 -13.44
CA GLN A 197 8.51 -13.68 -14.28
C GLN A 197 8.83 -13.26 -15.73
N VAL A 198 9.37 -12.06 -15.90
CA VAL A 198 9.85 -11.49 -17.14
C VAL A 198 11.30 -11.07 -16.95
N ALA A 199 12.14 -11.26 -17.97
CA ALA A 199 13.54 -10.92 -17.91
C ALA A 199 13.73 -9.43 -17.59
N ASN A 200 14.68 -9.12 -16.71
CA ASN A 200 15.07 -7.78 -16.27
C ASN A 200 13.96 -6.95 -15.58
N ALA A 201 12.77 -7.53 -15.33
CA ALA A 201 11.66 -6.81 -14.71
C ALA A 201 11.62 -6.91 -13.17
N SER A 202 12.47 -7.74 -12.55
CA SER A 202 12.56 -7.86 -11.08
C SER A 202 13.42 -6.75 -10.49
N TYR A 203 13.05 -6.23 -9.30
CA TYR A 203 13.76 -5.13 -8.67
C TYR A 203 13.56 -5.10 -7.14
N VAL A 204 14.38 -4.29 -6.48
CA VAL A 204 14.23 -3.89 -5.08
C VAL A 204 13.70 -2.47 -5.03
N ASP A 205 12.81 -2.19 -4.10
CA ASP A 205 12.41 -0.84 -3.74
C ASP A 205 12.56 -0.61 -2.24
N TRP A 206 12.66 0.65 -1.85
CA TRP A 206 12.76 1.03 -0.46
C TRP A 206 12.19 2.43 -0.19
N LYS A 207 11.81 2.65 1.04
CA LYS A 207 11.29 3.93 1.52
C LYS A 207 11.80 4.21 2.94
N ILE A 208 12.08 5.48 3.21
CA ILE A 208 12.24 6.00 4.56
C ILE A 208 11.46 7.30 4.68
N GLY A 209 10.70 7.48 5.75
CA GLY A 209 9.86 8.64 5.90
C GLY A 209 9.39 8.85 7.34
N LEU A 210 8.64 9.92 7.52
CA LEU A 210 8.02 10.30 8.79
C LEU A 210 6.55 10.58 8.54
N THR A 211 5.71 10.14 9.47
CA THR A 211 4.29 10.50 9.53
C THR A 211 4.01 11.25 10.83
N ARG A 212 3.19 12.29 10.75
CA ARG A 212 2.68 13.03 11.90
C ARG A 212 1.16 12.96 11.92
N ASP A 213 0.61 12.52 13.05
CA ASP A 213 -0.80 12.69 13.33
C ASP A 213 -1.07 14.17 13.69
N LEU A 214 -1.93 14.82 12.92
CA LEU A 214 -2.34 16.21 13.12
C LEU A 214 -3.63 16.33 13.96
N GLY A 215 -4.19 15.20 14.40
CA GLY A 215 -5.46 15.12 15.09
C GLY A 215 -6.67 15.14 14.17
N ASN A 216 -7.86 14.87 14.75
CA ASN A 216 -9.14 14.85 14.03
C ASN A 216 -9.12 13.96 12.76
N GLY A 217 -8.33 12.90 12.73
CA GLY A 217 -8.19 11.98 11.61
C GLY A 217 -7.30 12.51 10.46
N PHE A 218 -6.60 13.64 10.61
CA PHE A 218 -5.64 14.13 9.65
C PHE A 218 -4.24 13.60 9.95
N ALA A 219 -3.54 13.14 8.93
CA ALA A 219 -2.14 12.73 8.99
C ALA A 219 -1.35 13.33 7.82
N LEU A 220 -0.16 13.83 8.12
CA LEU A 220 0.81 14.32 7.14
C LEU A 220 1.98 13.34 7.10
N ALA A 221 2.33 12.84 5.92
CA ALA A 221 3.48 12.00 5.71
C ALA A 221 4.45 12.62 4.71
N VAL A 222 5.75 12.44 4.96
CA VAL A 222 6.83 12.78 4.04
C VAL A 222 7.81 11.62 3.96
N ALA A 223 8.34 11.32 2.78
CA ALA A 223 9.25 10.21 2.59
C ALA A 223 10.22 10.46 1.43
N TYR A 224 11.31 9.70 1.43
CA TYR A 224 12.10 9.44 0.23
C TYR A 224 11.89 7.99 -0.19
N ILE A 225 11.64 7.79 -1.49
CA ILE A 225 11.32 6.50 -2.08
C ILE A 225 12.23 6.28 -3.28
N ASP A 226 12.82 5.11 -3.42
CA ASP A 226 13.70 4.79 -4.53
C ASP A 226 13.65 3.29 -4.88
N THR A 227 14.18 2.93 -6.06
CA THR A 227 14.24 1.57 -6.56
C THR A 227 15.41 1.39 -7.53
N ASN A 228 15.88 0.15 -7.66
CA ASN A 228 16.86 -0.25 -8.67
C ASN A 228 16.22 -0.86 -9.94
N ALA A 229 14.94 -0.59 -10.20
CA ALA A 229 14.23 -1.12 -11.37
C ALA A 229 14.95 -0.79 -12.68
N ASP A 230 14.99 -1.75 -13.60
CA ASP A 230 15.71 -1.61 -14.87
C ASP A 230 15.07 -0.51 -15.74
N ARG A 231 15.88 0.44 -16.20
CA ARG A 231 15.43 1.58 -17.01
C ARG A 231 14.85 1.15 -18.35
N THR A 232 15.31 0.04 -18.92
CA THR A 232 14.82 -0.45 -20.22
C THR A 232 13.41 -1.02 -20.12
N VAL A 233 13.02 -1.51 -18.93
CA VAL A 233 11.69 -2.07 -18.65
C VAL A 233 10.74 -0.99 -18.13
N TYR A 234 11.22 -0.12 -17.24
CA TYR A 234 10.40 0.84 -16.50
C TYR A 234 10.52 2.28 -17.00
N THR A 235 10.76 2.48 -18.29
CA THR A 235 10.65 3.77 -18.97
C THR A 235 9.37 3.79 -19.82
N ASN A 236 8.50 4.79 -19.62
CA ASN A 236 7.25 4.91 -20.36
C ASN A 236 7.49 5.36 -21.82
N ALA A 237 6.43 5.38 -22.65
CA ALA A 237 6.52 5.77 -24.06
C ALA A 237 7.02 7.22 -24.25
N GLY A 238 6.80 8.10 -23.27
CA GLY A 238 7.32 9.47 -23.24
C GLY A 238 8.82 9.58 -22.86
N GLY A 239 9.52 8.46 -22.72
CA GLY A 239 10.96 8.42 -22.37
C GLY A 239 11.25 8.73 -20.89
N ARG A 240 10.26 8.69 -20.01
CA ARG A 240 10.44 8.96 -18.58
C ARG A 240 10.64 7.67 -17.79
N TYR A 241 11.73 7.64 -17.03
CA TYR A 241 12.01 6.52 -16.11
C TYR A 241 11.11 6.63 -14.87
N MET A 242 10.23 5.64 -14.70
CA MET A 242 9.21 5.62 -13.65
C MET A 242 9.76 5.20 -12.26
N GLY A 243 10.93 4.53 -12.23
CA GLY A 243 11.60 4.10 -11.00
C GLY A 243 12.53 5.14 -10.37
N ARG A 244 12.52 6.41 -10.84
CA ARG A 244 13.42 7.44 -10.31
C ARG A 244 13.12 7.76 -8.85
N GLY A 245 14.15 7.78 -8.02
CA GLY A 245 14.08 8.19 -6.61
C GLY A 245 13.51 9.59 -6.44
N THR A 246 12.66 9.81 -5.43
CA THR A 246 11.93 11.06 -5.24
C THR A 246 11.60 11.33 -3.78
N ALA A 247 11.56 12.60 -3.41
CA ALA A 247 10.86 13.07 -2.24
C ALA A 247 9.34 13.00 -2.50
N TRP A 248 8.59 12.53 -1.53
CA TRP A 248 7.16 12.29 -1.60
C TRP A 248 6.46 12.83 -0.35
N ALA A 249 5.25 13.33 -0.52
CA ALA A 249 4.43 13.78 0.60
C ALA A 249 2.96 13.43 0.36
N SER A 250 2.20 13.20 1.44
CA SER A 250 0.74 13.07 1.40
C SER A 250 0.07 13.70 2.61
N LEU A 251 -1.14 14.18 2.40
CA LEU A 251 -2.09 14.57 3.44
C LEU A 251 -3.30 13.64 3.35
N THR A 252 -3.58 12.94 4.43
CA THR A 252 -4.67 11.97 4.52
C THR A 252 -5.68 12.40 5.57
N LYS A 253 -6.98 12.23 5.29
CA LYS A 253 -8.10 12.34 6.22
C LYS A 253 -8.76 10.97 6.36
N THR A 254 -8.94 10.52 7.60
CA THR A 254 -9.73 9.34 7.97
C THR A 254 -11.04 9.78 8.63
N PHE A 255 -12.13 9.07 8.32
CA PHE A 255 -13.50 9.34 8.80
C PHE A 255 -14.02 8.21 9.66
#